data_342623b6878e9959fe76fc5a6c0855e0
#
_entry.id   342623b6878e9959fe76fc5a6c0855e0
#
_cell.length_a   1.000
_cell.length_b   1.000
_cell.length_c   1.000
_cell.angle_alpha   90.00
_cell.angle_beta   90.00
_cell.angle_gamma   90.00
#
_symmetry.space_group_name_H-M   'P 1'
#
loop_
_entity.id
_entity.type
_entity.pdbx_description
1 polymer ?
#
loop_
_entity_poly.entity_id
_entity_poly.type
_entity_poly.pdbx_seq_one_letter_code
_entity_poly.pdbx_strand_id
1 'polypeptide(L)'
;MKPSIQELRYQCHIDSDDDAEDVMLALYLNASLKHAEKIVNRHLYDDAVPEDDPDGLVIDDDVKLALMLLVSHWYENREPVSHDSVNTIPFGAEAILKQHRKIPGT
;
A
#
# COMPACT_ATOMS: atom_id res chain seq x y z
N MET A 1 5.44 9.03 -4.89
CA MET A 1 4.13 9.66 -4.61
C MET A 1 3.10 8.56 -4.29
N LYS A 2 2.37 8.72 -3.19
CA LYS A 2 1.34 7.73 -2.83
C LYS A 2 0.20 7.72 -3.85
N PRO A 3 -0.53 6.60 -3.98
CA PRO A 3 -1.66 6.53 -4.91
C PRO A 3 -2.74 7.55 -4.58
N SER A 4 -3.33 8.14 -5.61
CA SER A 4 -4.49 9.02 -5.46
C SER A 4 -5.77 8.19 -5.37
N ILE A 5 -6.85 8.82 -4.89
CA ILE A 5 -8.17 8.17 -4.85
C ILE A 5 -8.61 7.78 -6.27
N GLN A 6 -8.33 8.62 -7.27
CA GLN A 6 -8.64 8.30 -8.67
C GLN A 6 -7.92 7.04 -9.15
N GLU A 7 -6.64 6.93 -8.81
CA GLU A 7 -5.86 5.75 -9.17
C GLU A 7 -6.39 4.50 -8.47
N LEU A 8 -6.81 4.63 -7.21
CA LEU A 8 -7.39 3.51 -6.46
C LEU A 8 -8.75 3.08 -7.03
N ARG A 9 -9.58 4.03 -7.45
CA ARG A 9 -10.83 3.69 -8.14
C ARG A 9 -10.54 2.89 -9.41
N TYR A 10 -9.58 3.35 -10.19
CA TYR A 10 -9.19 2.66 -11.42
C TYR A 10 -8.73 1.23 -11.11
N GLN A 11 -7.86 1.09 -10.13
CA GLN A 11 -7.31 -0.22 -9.73
C GLN A 11 -8.40 -1.18 -9.26
N CYS A 12 -9.42 -0.67 -8.59
CA CYS A 12 -10.52 -1.48 -8.05
C CYS A 12 -11.71 -1.60 -9.00
N HIS A 13 -11.56 -1.14 -10.24
CA HIS A 13 -12.61 -1.18 -11.27
C HIS A 13 -13.86 -0.39 -10.87
N ILE A 14 -13.67 0.72 -10.17
CA ILE A 14 -14.73 1.64 -9.79
C ILE A 14 -14.76 2.77 -10.80
N ASP A 15 -15.97 3.21 -11.19
CA ASP A 15 -16.11 4.33 -12.13
C ASP A 15 -15.45 5.59 -11.59
N SER A 16 -14.83 6.38 -12.47
CA SER A 16 -14.04 7.55 -12.07
C SER A 16 -14.85 8.63 -11.37
N ASP A 17 -16.16 8.67 -11.58
CA ASP A 17 -17.06 9.63 -10.95
C ASP A 17 -17.83 9.03 -9.76
N ASP A 18 -17.59 7.78 -9.40
CA ASP A 18 -18.27 7.12 -8.29
C ASP A 18 -17.43 7.29 -7.01
N ASP A 19 -17.88 8.15 -6.12
CA ASP A 19 -17.22 8.45 -4.86
C ASP A 19 -17.77 7.68 -3.65
N ALA A 20 -18.68 6.74 -3.87
CA ALA A 20 -19.37 6.04 -2.77
C ALA A 20 -18.40 5.24 -1.89
N GLU A 21 -17.29 4.76 -2.45
CA GLU A 21 -16.33 3.93 -1.72
C GLU A 21 -15.09 4.70 -1.28
N ASP A 22 -15.05 6.03 -1.48
CA ASP A 22 -13.84 6.81 -1.23
C ASP A 22 -13.35 6.74 0.22
N VAL A 23 -14.26 6.74 1.18
CA VAL A 23 -13.90 6.65 2.60
C VAL A 23 -13.18 5.33 2.89
N MET A 24 -13.69 4.24 2.35
CA MET A 24 -13.06 2.93 2.52
C MET A 24 -11.74 2.84 1.78
N LEU A 25 -11.66 3.39 0.57
CA LEU A 25 -10.39 3.41 -0.17
C LEU A 25 -9.32 4.19 0.58
N ALA A 26 -9.69 5.34 1.18
CA ALA A 26 -8.74 6.12 1.98
C ALA A 26 -8.27 5.33 3.21
N LEU A 27 -9.17 4.61 3.86
CA LEU A 27 -8.82 3.77 5.01
C LEU A 27 -7.85 2.64 4.59
N TYR A 28 -8.15 1.96 3.48
CA TYR A 28 -7.28 0.91 2.97
C TYR A 28 -5.91 1.46 2.57
N LEU A 29 -5.86 2.65 1.98
CA LEU A 29 -4.60 3.29 1.64
C LEU A 29 -3.77 3.56 2.90
N ASN A 30 -4.37 4.17 3.91
CA ASN A 30 -3.66 4.46 5.15
C ASN A 30 -3.17 3.17 5.83
N ALA A 31 -3.98 2.13 5.84
CA ALA A 31 -3.59 0.84 6.38
C ALA A 31 -2.47 0.20 5.57
N SER A 32 -2.51 0.33 4.24
CA SER A 32 -1.45 -0.19 3.37
C SER A 32 -0.12 0.51 3.62
N LEU A 33 -0.15 1.82 3.85
CA LEU A 33 1.05 2.59 4.17
C LEU A 33 1.69 2.08 5.47
N LYS A 34 0.89 1.90 6.51
CA LYS A 34 1.40 1.38 7.78
C LYS A 34 1.93 -0.05 7.66
N HIS A 35 1.22 -0.88 6.92
CA HIS A 35 1.64 -2.26 6.69
C HIS A 35 2.96 -2.31 5.92
N ALA A 36 3.07 -1.49 4.88
CA ALA A 36 4.30 -1.41 4.09
C ALA A 36 5.47 -0.93 4.93
N GLU A 37 5.27 0.06 5.81
CA GLU A 37 6.32 0.54 6.71
C GLU A 37 6.84 -0.57 7.62
N LYS A 38 5.97 -1.45 8.07
CA LYS A 38 6.38 -2.59 8.89
C LYS A 38 7.21 -3.60 8.09
N ILE A 39 6.83 -3.84 6.84
CA ILE A 39 7.56 -4.77 5.99
C ILE A 39 8.94 -4.23 5.64
N VAL A 40 9.04 -2.96 5.23
CA VAL A 40 10.32 -2.37 4.81
C VAL A 40 11.19 -1.92 5.99
N ASN A 41 10.62 -1.83 7.18
CA ASN A 41 11.30 -1.34 8.37
C ASN A 41 11.88 0.07 8.16
N ARG A 42 11.11 0.94 7.49
CA ARG A 42 11.43 2.33 7.18
C ARG A 42 10.16 3.14 7.21
N HIS A 43 10.30 4.45 7.42
CA HIS A 43 9.18 5.37 7.21
C HIS A 43 9.03 5.69 5.73
N LEU A 44 7.80 5.71 5.24
CA LEU A 44 7.50 6.06 3.85
C LEU A 44 7.13 7.53 3.75
N TYR A 45 7.68 8.20 2.74
CA TYR A 45 7.45 9.61 2.45
C TYR A 45 6.93 9.77 1.04
N ASP A 46 6.01 10.71 0.85
CA ASP A 46 5.31 10.88 -0.43
C ASP A 46 6.27 11.31 -1.54
N ASP A 47 7.03 12.38 -1.34
CA ASP A 47 7.86 12.95 -2.40
C ASP A 47 9.34 13.07 -2.04
N ALA A 48 9.68 13.28 -0.78
CA ALA A 48 11.07 13.47 -0.37
C ALA A 48 11.29 12.99 1.06
N VAL A 49 12.50 12.47 1.30
CA VAL A 49 12.92 12.03 2.63
C VAL A 49 13.52 13.21 3.38
N PRO A 50 13.08 13.52 4.61
CA PRO A 50 13.67 14.60 5.38
C PRO A 50 15.10 14.28 5.82
N GLU A 51 15.90 15.31 6.05
CA GLU A 51 17.31 15.15 6.44
C GLU A 51 17.48 14.39 7.76
N ASP A 52 16.53 14.51 8.67
CA ASP A 52 16.60 13.85 9.97
C ASP A 52 16.16 12.37 9.94
N ASP A 53 15.78 11.86 8.77
CA ASP A 53 15.44 10.45 8.61
C ASP A 53 16.14 9.86 7.38
N PRO A 54 17.46 9.63 7.45
CA PRO A 54 18.21 9.10 6.29
C PRO A 54 17.78 7.71 5.86
N ASP A 55 17.10 6.96 6.71
CA ASP A 55 16.63 5.62 6.38
C ASP A 55 15.24 5.63 5.75
N GLY A 56 14.61 6.79 5.62
CA GLY A 56 13.30 6.92 5.00
C GLY A 56 13.30 6.47 3.55
N LEU A 57 12.13 6.11 3.06
CA LEU A 57 11.94 5.63 1.69
C LEU A 57 10.88 6.48 0.99
N VAL A 58 11.22 6.99 -0.18
CA VAL A 58 10.25 7.69 -1.03
C VAL A 58 9.37 6.67 -1.72
N ILE A 59 8.08 7.00 -1.83
CA ILE A 59 7.13 6.14 -2.54
C ILE A 59 7.31 6.36 -4.04
N ASP A 60 8.18 5.55 -4.65
CA ASP A 60 8.37 5.50 -6.09
C ASP A 60 7.35 4.55 -6.73
N ASP A 61 7.42 4.40 -8.05
CA ASP A 61 6.44 3.65 -8.80
C ASP A 61 6.26 2.21 -8.33
N ASP A 62 7.34 1.55 -7.95
CA ASP A 62 7.27 0.17 -7.49
C ASP A 62 6.60 0.05 -6.12
N VAL A 63 6.94 0.94 -5.18
CA VAL A 63 6.29 0.99 -3.88
C VAL A 63 4.82 1.38 -4.03
N LYS A 64 4.55 2.35 -4.91
CA LYS A 64 3.17 2.76 -5.22
C LYS A 64 2.35 1.58 -5.74
N LEU A 65 2.92 0.78 -6.64
CA LEU A 65 2.26 -0.41 -7.15
C LEU A 65 1.96 -1.40 -6.02
N ALA A 66 2.90 -1.61 -5.12
CA ALA A 66 2.70 -2.50 -3.98
C ALA A 66 1.54 -2.02 -3.11
N LEU A 67 1.45 -0.72 -2.85
CA LEU A 67 0.35 -0.13 -2.08
C LEU A 67 -0.99 -0.34 -2.78
N MET A 68 -1.03 -0.14 -4.09
CA MET A 68 -2.25 -0.34 -4.88
C MET A 68 -2.68 -1.81 -4.87
N LEU A 69 -1.74 -2.75 -4.92
CA LEU A 69 -2.04 -4.17 -4.83
C LEU A 69 -2.63 -4.52 -3.46
N LEU A 70 -2.10 -3.95 -2.38
CA LEU A 70 -2.65 -4.16 -1.05
C LEU A 70 -4.06 -3.62 -0.92
N VAL A 71 -4.29 -2.40 -1.42
CA VAL A 71 -5.63 -1.78 -1.36
C VAL A 71 -6.63 -2.62 -2.14
N SER A 72 -6.30 -3.00 -3.36
CA SER A 72 -7.23 -3.79 -4.18
C SER A 72 -7.51 -5.16 -3.57
N HIS A 73 -6.50 -5.78 -2.95
CA HIS A 73 -6.68 -7.06 -2.27
C HIS A 73 -7.68 -6.93 -1.12
N TRP A 74 -7.53 -5.92 -0.27
CA TRP A 74 -8.47 -5.71 0.84
C TRP A 74 -9.85 -5.29 0.34
N TYR A 75 -9.93 -4.49 -0.72
CA TYR A 75 -11.19 -4.09 -1.31
C TYR A 75 -11.99 -5.30 -1.80
N GLU A 76 -11.31 -6.23 -2.49
CA GLU A 76 -11.94 -7.42 -3.04
C GLU A 76 -12.26 -8.47 -1.97
N ASN A 77 -11.57 -8.47 -0.84
CA ASN A 77 -11.69 -9.47 0.22
C ASN A 77 -12.18 -8.89 1.54
N ARG A 78 -12.94 -7.79 1.49
CA ARG A 78 -13.43 -7.13 2.70
C ARG A 78 -14.48 -7.94 3.45
N GLU A 79 -15.11 -8.92 2.78
CA GLU A 79 -15.99 -9.88 3.41
C GLU A 79 -15.40 -11.27 3.18
N PRO A 80 -14.68 -11.83 4.17
CA PRO A 80 -14.04 -13.11 3.97
C PRO A 80 -15.05 -14.23 3.82
N VAL A 81 -14.97 -14.94 2.69
CA VAL A 81 -15.79 -16.13 2.43
C VAL A 81 -15.04 -17.41 2.76
N SER A 82 -13.74 -17.33 3.00
CA SER A 82 -12.94 -18.47 3.44
C SER A 82 -11.85 -18.00 4.38
N HIS A 83 -11.41 -18.88 5.27
CA HIS A 83 -10.36 -18.57 6.23
C HIS A 83 -9.00 -18.37 5.56
N ASP A 84 -8.81 -18.95 4.39
CA ASP A 84 -7.51 -18.95 3.73
C ASP A 84 -7.18 -17.60 3.08
N SER A 85 -8.19 -16.80 2.76
CA SER A 85 -7.98 -15.52 2.07
C SER A 85 -7.84 -14.33 3.02
N VAL A 86 -8.20 -14.47 4.29
CA VAL A 86 -8.34 -13.34 5.23
C VAL A 86 -7.01 -12.70 5.57
N ASN A 87 -5.97 -13.51 5.73
CA ASN A 87 -4.66 -13.05 6.18
C ASN A 87 -3.59 -13.12 5.09
N THR A 88 -3.98 -13.38 3.85
CA THR A 88 -3.04 -13.52 2.75
C THR A 88 -2.69 -12.15 2.20
N ILE A 89 -1.39 -11.84 2.17
CA ILE A 89 -0.88 -10.63 1.52
C ILE A 89 -0.54 -10.99 0.07
N PRO A 90 -0.90 -10.16 -0.92
CA PRO A 90 -0.53 -10.43 -2.30
C PRO A 90 0.98 -10.65 -2.42
N PHE A 91 1.37 -11.76 -3.03
CA PHE A 91 2.79 -12.11 -3.17
C PHE A 91 3.56 -11.01 -3.90
N GLY A 92 2.97 -10.42 -4.94
CA GLY A 92 3.62 -9.34 -5.68
C GLY A 92 3.92 -8.12 -4.82
N ALA A 93 2.97 -7.73 -3.96
CA ALA A 93 3.17 -6.60 -3.06
C ALA A 93 4.28 -6.88 -2.06
N GLU A 94 4.25 -8.06 -1.45
CA GLU A 94 5.26 -8.44 -0.46
C GLU A 94 6.65 -8.52 -1.10
N ALA A 95 6.74 -9.10 -2.30
CA ALA A 95 8.02 -9.24 -3.01
C ALA A 95 8.64 -7.87 -3.32
N ILE A 96 7.82 -6.91 -3.76
CA ILE A 96 8.30 -5.56 -4.05
C ILE A 96 8.79 -4.88 -2.76
N LEU A 97 8.00 -4.95 -1.71
CA LEU A 97 8.33 -4.27 -0.45
C LEU A 97 9.57 -4.85 0.21
N LYS A 98 9.74 -6.16 0.16
CA LYS A 98 10.93 -6.81 0.74
C LYS A 98 12.24 -6.38 0.09
N GLN A 99 12.21 -5.97 -1.17
CA GLN A 99 13.41 -5.45 -1.84
C GLN A 99 13.90 -4.15 -1.22
N HIS A 100 13.03 -3.41 -0.54
CA HIS A 100 13.36 -2.15 0.11
C HIS A 100 13.56 -2.27 1.61
N ARG A 101 13.53 -3.50 2.13
CA ARG A 101 13.60 -3.72 3.56
C ARG A 101 14.96 -3.37 4.12
N LYS A 102 14.96 -2.54 5.17
CA LYS A 102 16.18 -2.25 5.92
C LYS A 102 16.42 -3.38 6.92
N ILE A 103 17.61 -3.97 6.85
CA ILE A 103 18.01 -5.02 7.79
C ILE A 103 18.50 -4.36 9.07
N PRO A 104 17.95 -4.75 10.25
CA PRO A 104 18.43 -4.17 11.51
C PRO A 104 19.93 -4.35 11.70
N GLY A 105 20.61 -3.29 12.15
CA GLY A 105 22.03 -3.32 12.43
C GLY A 105 22.94 -2.99 11.28
N THR A 106 22.42 -2.64 10.11
CA THR A 106 23.21 -2.24 8.94
C THR A 106 23.13 -0.75 8.64
#